data_3b318245aa8a062b869d6b91622e4cf5
#
_entry.id   3b318245aa8a062b869d6b91622e4cf5
#
_cell.length_a   1.000
_cell.length_b   1.000
_cell.length_c   1.000
_cell.angle_alpha   90.00
_cell.angle_beta   90.00
_cell.angle_gamma   90.00
#
_symmetry.space_group_name_H-M   'P 1'
#
loop_
_entity.id
_entity.type
_entity.pdbx_description
1 polymer ?
#
loop_
_entity_poly.entity_id
_entity_poly.type
_entity_poly.pdbx_seq_one_letter_code
_entity_poly.pdbx_strand_id
1 'polypeptide(L)'
;MPGTDEALPATMAWRSLRAMCRRSLARQAELSVEGSHHVPASGPVVIAARHYHHLLDGCAIGTTIDRHLHILVAADWASGGLARGVLDRATRVARWPVVLRPDATRHRPERFAAPGAIAAYEADAAMAMRRAARETVALLRGGHALLVFPEGYPTIDPTFTPKTRDDETLPFQPGVIRLVALAQADGETRVPVVPAGLAYERIGEDRWRIALRFGEPVAISGRDRSADIAALTARVRDLSGLGADAGEGGGAISLSGR
;
A
#
# COMPACT_ATOMS: atom_id res chain seq x y z
N MET A 1 5.37 19.31 -21.58
CA MET A 1 5.71 18.02 -22.21
C MET A 1 5.83 17.00 -21.10
N PRO A 2 4.97 15.97 -20.99
CA PRO A 2 5.14 14.94 -19.96
C PRO A 2 6.39 14.13 -20.26
N GLY A 3 7.23 13.94 -19.25
CA GLY A 3 8.48 13.19 -19.32
C GLY A 3 8.22 11.72 -19.67
N THR A 4 8.53 11.34 -20.89
CA THR A 4 8.43 9.99 -21.46
C THR A 4 9.73 9.21 -21.28
N ASP A 5 10.35 9.27 -20.11
CA ASP A 5 11.57 8.51 -19.86
C ASP A 5 11.37 7.35 -18.86
N GLU A 6 10.23 6.64 -18.95
CA GLU A 6 10.19 5.30 -18.40
C GLU A 6 10.89 4.35 -19.38
N ALA A 7 12.00 3.76 -18.93
CA ALA A 7 12.73 2.80 -19.73
C ALA A 7 11.78 1.70 -20.25
N LEU A 8 11.83 1.39 -21.55
CA LEU A 8 11.02 0.36 -22.21
C LEU A 8 10.84 -0.94 -21.38
N PRO A 9 11.90 -1.46 -20.71
CA PRO A 9 11.76 -2.63 -19.85
C PRO A 9 10.79 -2.45 -18.67
N ALA A 10 10.75 -1.27 -18.05
CA ALA A 10 9.86 -1.00 -16.91
C ALA A 10 8.39 -0.95 -17.36
N THR A 11 8.13 -0.34 -18.52
CA THR A 11 6.79 -0.28 -19.11
C THR A 11 6.27 -1.68 -19.51
N MET A 12 7.12 -2.52 -20.09
CA MET A 12 6.77 -3.90 -20.45
C MET A 12 6.52 -4.75 -19.20
N ALA A 13 7.37 -4.63 -18.18
CA ALA A 13 7.19 -5.32 -16.90
C ALA A 13 5.87 -4.91 -16.22
N TRP A 14 5.53 -3.62 -16.23
CA TRP A 14 4.28 -3.13 -15.72
C TRP A 14 3.05 -3.68 -16.47
N ARG A 15 3.10 -3.70 -17.80
CA ARG A 15 2.03 -4.31 -18.62
C ARG A 15 1.83 -5.79 -18.32
N SER A 16 2.92 -6.54 -18.19
CA SER A 16 2.88 -7.96 -17.85
C SER A 16 2.30 -8.18 -16.45
N LEU A 17 2.73 -7.38 -15.48
CA LEU A 17 2.21 -7.42 -14.12
C LEU A 17 0.71 -7.10 -14.09
N ARG A 18 0.26 -6.05 -14.78
CA ARG A 18 -1.19 -5.73 -14.88
C ARG A 18 -1.98 -6.89 -15.50
N ALA A 19 -1.45 -7.56 -16.51
CA ALA A 19 -2.12 -8.71 -17.11
C ALA A 19 -2.23 -9.89 -16.13
N MET A 20 -1.19 -10.13 -15.33
CA MET A 20 -1.24 -11.12 -14.25
C MET A 20 -2.25 -10.74 -13.17
N CYS A 21 -2.26 -9.49 -12.73
CA CYS A 21 -3.23 -8.98 -11.76
C CYS A 21 -4.67 -9.12 -12.25
N ARG A 22 -4.95 -8.79 -13.51
CA ARG A 22 -6.29 -8.98 -14.11
C ARG A 22 -6.71 -10.44 -14.10
N ARG A 23 -5.80 -11.37 -14.42
CA ARG A 23 -6.09 -12.82 -14.37
C ARG A 23 -6.34 -13.30 -12.93
N SER A 24 -5.60 -12.80 -11.97
CA SER A 24 -5.79 -13.14 -10.56
C SER A 24 -7.15 -12.66 -10.07
N LEU A 25 -7.49 -11.39 -10.33
CA LEU A 25 -8.79 -10.81 -9.97
C LEU A 25 -9.94 -11.55 -10.66
N ALA A 26 -9.85 -11.83 -11.95
CA ALA A 26 -10.91 -12.54 -12.67
C ALA A 26 -11.23 -13.93 -12.10
N ARG A 27 -10.23 -14.57 -11.46
CA ARG A 27 -10.42 -15.88 -10.82
C ARG A 27 -10.92 -15.78 -9.39
N GLN A 28 -10.45 -14.78 -8.65
CA GLN A 28 -10.58 -14.71 -7.20
C GLN A 28 -11.51 -13.60 -6.70
N ALA A 29 -11.95 -12.68 -7.59
CA ALA A 29 -12.70 -11.53 -7.12
C ALA A 29 -13.77 -11.04 -8.10
N GLU A 30 -14.83 -10.48 -7.51
CA GLU A 30 -15.75 -9.56 -8.17
C GLU A 30 -15.38 -8.14 -7.71
N LEU A 31 -14.87 -7.31 -8.62
CA LEU A 31 -14.37 -5.99 -8.31
C LEU A 31 -15.38 -4.92 -8.74
N SER A 32 -15.80 -4.07 -7.80
CA SER A 32 -16.48 -2.81 -8.06
C SER A 32 -15.54 -1.64 -7.75
N VAL A 33 -15.63 -0.57 -8.54
CA VAL A 33 -14.74 0.60 -8.41
C VAL A 33 -15.55 1.88 -8.42
N GLU A 34 -15.27 2.75 -7.46
CA GLU A 34 -15.87 4.09 -7.36
C GLU A 34 -14.77 5.15 -7.21
N GLY A 35 -15.03 6.37 -7.68
CA GLY A 35 -14.17 7.52 -7.44
C GLY A 35 -12.80 7.48 -8.14
N SER A 36 -12.57 6.61 -9.12
CA SER A 36 -11.27 6.52 -9.83
C SER A 36 -10.84 7.83 -10.50
N HIS A 37 -11.79 8.73 -10.78
CA HIS A 37 -11.53 10.07 -11.33
C HIS A 37 -10.81 11.01 -10.34
N HIS A 38 -10.78 10.69 -9.05
CA HIS A 38 -10.00 11.43 -8.06
C HIS A 38 -8.49 11.19 -8.18
N VAL A 39 -8.09 10.14 -8.90
CA VAL A 39 -6.66 9.89 -9.16
C VAL A 39 -6.23 10.70 -10.39
N PRO A 40 -5.31 11.67 -10.25
CA PRO A 40 -4.86 12.48 -11.36
C PRO A 40 -4.28 11.63 -12.50
N ALA A 41 -4.63 11.94 -13.75
CA ALA A 41 -4.12 11.23 -14.93
C ALA A 41 -2.62 11.46 -15.16
N SER A 42 -2.06 12.53 -14.64
CA SER A 42 -0.62 12.90 -14.76
C SER A 42 -0.13 13.64 -13.53
N GLY A 43 1.16 13.86 -13.44
CA GLY A 43 1.79 14.50 -12.29
C GLY A 43 1.95 13.58 -11.09
N PRO A 44 2.60 14.04 -10.02
CA PRO A 44 2.80 13.23 -8.82
C PRO A 44 1.49 12.97 -8.10
N VAL A 45 1.36 11.79 -7.54
CA VAL A 45 0.24 11.42 -6.64
C VAL A 45 0.69 10.30 -5.71
N VAL A 46 0.24 10.35 -4.48
CA VAL A 46 0.31 9.22 -3.55
C VAL A 46 -1.08 8.65 -3.36
N ILE A 47 -1.25 7.37 -3.57
CA ILE A 47 -2.46 6.63 -3.23
C ILE A 47 -2.18 5.94 -1.91
N ALA A 48 -2.90 6.33 -0.86
CA ALA A 48 -2.79 5.73 0.46
C ALA A 48 -3.98 4.81 0.69
N ALA A 49 -3.74 3.52 0.70
CA ALA A 49 -4.80 2.53 0.71
C ALA A 49 -4.85 1.70 2.01
N ARG A 50 -6.06 1.25 2.38
CA ARG A 50 -6.22 0.17 3.35
C ARG A 50 -5.47 -1.07 2.88
N HIS A 51 -4.86 -1.79 3.80
CA HIS A 51 -4.21 -3.06 3.50
C HIS A 51 -5.00 -4.24 4.09
N TYR A 52 -5.80 -4.88 3.23
CA TYR A 52 -6.60 -6.04 3.62
C TYR A 52 -6.00 -7.35 3.13
N HIS A 53 -5.69 -7.48 1.84
CA HIS A 53 -5.17 -8.70 1.24
C HIS A 53 -3.81 -8.46 0.59
N HIS A 54 -2.80 -9.25 0.96
CA HIS A 54 -1.41 -9.07 0.54
C HIS A 54 -1.20 -8.94 -0.99
N LEU A 55 -2.05 -9.57 -1.79
CA LEU A 55 -1.95 -9.58 -3.26
C LEU A 55 -3.07 -8.77 -3.94
N LEU A 56 -4.34 -9.02 -3.55
CA LEU A 56 -5.48 -8.51 -4.30
C LEU A 56 -5.64 -6.99 -4.18
N ASP A 57 -5.20 -6.37 -3.09
CA ASP A 57 -5.24 -4.91 -2.93
C ASP A 57 -4.42 -4.21 -4.02
N GLY A 58 -3.16 -4.63 -4.17
CA GLY A 58 -2.27 -4.10 -5.21
C GLY A 58 -2.78 -4.39 -6.61
N CYS A 59 -3.36 -5.57 -6.83
CA CYS A 59 -3.96 -5.96 -8.10
C CYS A 59 -5.19 -5.09 -8.43
N ALA A 60 -6.11 -4.89 -7.48
CA ALA A 60 -7.31 -4.09 -7.68
C ALA A 60 -6.95 -2.64 -8.05
N ILE A 61 -6.07 -2.00 -7.28
CA ILE A 61 -5.65 -0.62 -7.53
C ILE A 61 -4.86 -0.53 -8.84
N GLY A 62 -3.86 -1.40 -9.06
CA GLY A 62 -2.99 -1.35 -10.23
C GLY A 62 -3.68 -1.67 -11.55
N THR A 63 -4.80 -2.41 -11.54
CA THR A 63 -5.59 -2.67 -12.76
C THR A 63 -6.60 -1.57 -13.06
N THR A 64 -7.03 -0.82 -12.05
CA THR A 64 -8.00 0.28 -12.16
C THR A 64 -7.35 1.55 -12.71
N ILE A 65 -6.13 1.86 -12.27
CA ILE A 65 -5.45 3.10 -12.63
C ILE A 65 -4.69 2.92 -13.94
N ASP A 66 -4.94 3.81 -14.90
CA ASP A 66 -4.28 3.75 -16.21
C ASP A 66 -2.96 4.55 -16.22
N ARG A 67 -2.10 4.24 -15.24
CA ARG A 67 -0.76 4.83 -15.08
C ARG A 67 0.19 3.74 -14.58
N HIS A 68 1.48 3.94 -14.83
CA HIS A 68 2.51 3.17 -14.14
C HIS A 68 2.48 3.50 -12.65
N LEU A 69 2.31 2.48 -11.83
CA LEU A 69 2.19 2.62 -10.38
C LEU A 69 3.43 2.06 -9.70
N HIS A 70 4.16 2.93 -9.01
CA HIS A 70 5.24 2.50 -8.14
C HIS A 70 4.66 2.12 -6.79
N ILE A 71 5.12 1.02 -6.20
CA ILE A 71 4.61 0.52 -4.92
C ILE A 71 5.74 0.54 -3.89
N LEU A 72 5.46 1.11 -2.71
CA LEU A 72 6.38 1.00 -1.58
C LEU A 72 6.23 -0.39 -0.95
N VAL A 73 7.24 -1.24 -1.12
CA VAL A 73 7.19 -2.66 -0.75
C VAL A 73 7.97 -2.93 0.52
N ALA A 74 7.36 -3.62 1.48
CA ALA A 74 8.08 -4.22 2.61
C ALA A 74 8.69 -5.55 2.18
N ALA A 75 9.99 -5.75 2.40
CA ALA A 75 10.73 -6.93 1.94
C ALA A 75 11.24 -7.85 3.06
N ASP A 76 10.88 -7.58 4.31
CA ASP A 76 11.29 -8.38 5.48
C ASP A 76 10.64 -9.77 5.54
N TRP A 77 9.56 -10.01 4.79
CA TRP A 77 8.96 -11.34 4.65
C TRP A 77 9.81 -12.29 3.78
N ALA A 78 10.59 -11.77 2.84
CA ALA A 78 11.44 -12.57 1.95
C ALA A 78 12.74 -12.96 2.67
N SER A 79 12.70 -14.07 3.37
CA SER A 79 13.78 -14.57 4.21
C SER A 79 14.65 -15.62 3.51
N GLY A 80 15.32 -15.29 2.46
CA GLY A 80 16.33 -16.21 1.95
C GLY A 80 16.46 -16.34 0.45
N GLY A 81 17.66 -16.56 0.01
CA GLY A 81 18.15 -17.05 -1.27
C GLY A 81 17.42 -16.57 -2.50
N LEU A 82 16.73 -17.52 -3.12
CA LEU A 82 16.10 -17.32 -4.42
C LEU A 82 14.92 -16.34 -4.40
N ALA A 83 14.06 -16.42 -3.37
CA ALA A 83 12.88 -15.54 -3.26
C ALA A 83 13.29 -14.08 -3.08
N ARG A 84 14.34 -13.83 -2.27
CA ARG A 84 14.89 -12.50 -2.10
C ARG A 84 15.48 -11.96 -3.40
N GLY A 85 16.27 -12.78 -4.11
CA GLY A 85 16.86 -12.38 -5.40
C GLY A 85 15.81 -12.05 -6.47
N VAL A 86 14.71 -12.83 -6.53
CA VAL A 86 13.59 -12.56 -7.44
C VAL A 86 12.89 -11.25 -7.06
N LEU A 87 12.61 -11.04 -5.77
CA LEU A 87 12.00 -9.80 -5.30
C LEU A 87 12.88 -8.58 -5.59
N ASP A 88 14.18 -8.65 -5.28
CA ASP A 88 15.12 -7.56 -5.52
C ASP A 88 15.24 -7.22 -7.01
N ARG A 89 15.18 -8.23 -7.89
CA ARG A 89 15.17 -8.00 -9.34
C ARG A 89 13.85 -7.38 -9.80
N ALA A 90 12.72 -7.90 -9.34
CA ALA A 90 11.39 -7.42 -9.72
C ALA A 90 11.18 -5.95 -9.28
N THR A 91 11.50 -5.63 -8.02
CA THR A 91 11.37 -4.27 -7.47
C THR A 91 12.30 -3.29 -8.16
N ARG A 92 13.53 -3.72 -8.52
CA ARG A 92 14.48 -2.90 -9.27
C ARG A 92 13.97 -2.58 -10.68
N VAL A 93 13.46 -3.57 -11.40
CA VAL A 93 12.90 -3.37 -12.75
C VAL A 93 11.64 -2.50 -12.69
N ALA A 94 10.76 -2.72 -11.71
CA ALA A 94 9.56 -1.93 -11.51
C ALA A 94 9.83 -0.55 -10.90
N ARG A 95 11.07 -0.25 -10.48
CA ARG A 95 11.45 0.96 -9.74
C ARG A 95 10.61 1.15 -8.47
N TRP A 96 10.32 0.05 -7.78
CA TRP A 96 9.56 0.06 -6.53
C TRP A 96 10.49 0.28 -5.35
N PRO A 97 10.29 1.34 -4.55
CA PRO A 97 11.07 1.55 -3.35
C PRO A 97 10.85 0.42 -2.34
N VAL A 98 11.93 -0.04 -1.73
CA VAL A 98 11.89 -1.19 -0.81
C VAL A 98 12.25 -0.74 0.59
N VAL A 99 11.43 -1.12 1.58
CA VAL A 99 11.67 -0.90 3.00
C VAL A 99 11.80 -2.22 3.76
N LEU A 100 12.42 -2.17 4.91
CA LEU A 100 12.36 -3.20 5.94
C LEU A 100 11.62 -2.63 7.14
N ARG A 101 10.64 -3.37 7.66
CA ARG A 101 9.81 -2.92 8.78
C ARG A 101 10.60 -3.03 10.09
N PRO A 102 10.80 -1.92 10.84
CA PRO A 102 11.61 -1.97 12.06
C PRO A 102 11.03 -2.88 13.15
N ASP A 103 9.71 -3.04 13.18
CA ASP A 103 8.98 -3.86 14.13
C ASP A 103 8.98 -5.36 13.81
N ALA A 104 9.56 -5.78 12.70
CA ALA A 104 9.69 -7.20 12.34
C ALA A 104 10.43 -8.01 13.40
N THR A 105 11.40 -7.41 14.10
CA THR A 105 12.13 -8.03 15.20
C THR A 105 11.26 -8.36 16.42
N ARG A 106 10.22 -7.56 16.66
CA ARG A 106 9.26 -7.77 17.75
C ARG A 106 8.24 -8.84 17.40
N HIS A 107 7.81 -8.87 16.14
CA HIS A 107 6.77 -9.78 15.69
C HIS A 107 7.28 -11.18 15.35
N ARG A 108 8.57 -11.31 15.06
CA ARG A 108 9.20 -12.57 14.65
C ARG A 108 10.56 -12.75 15.33
N PRO A 109 10.63 -12.76 16.67
CA PRO A 109 11.89 -12.81 17.42
C PRO A 109 12.72 -14.05 17.10
N GLU A 110 12.09 -15.16 16.76
CA GLU A 110 12.73 -16.42 16.38
C GLU A 110 13.70 -16.28 15.19
N ARG A 111 13.44 -15.33 14.29
CA ARG A 111 14.31 -15.05 13.13
C ARG A 111 15.59 -14.31 13.49
N PHE A 112 15.64 -13.74 14.69
CA PHE A 112 16.71 -12.86 15.15
C PHE A 112 17.38 -13.41 16.42
N ALA A 113 17.32 -14.72 16.62
CA ALA A 113 17.87 -15.38 17.82
C ALA A 113 19.42 -15.40 17.85
N ALA A 114 20.08 -15.25 16.69
CA ALA A 114 21.54 -15.22 16.64
C ALA A 114 22.11 -13.95 17.30
N PRO A 115 23.25 -14.02 18.02
CA PRO A 115 23.89 -12.85 18.62
C PRO A 115 24.12 -11.74 17.57
N GLY A 116 23.70 -10.52 17.88
CA GLY A 116 23.88 -9.35 17.01
C GLY A 116 22.91 -9.26 15.82
N ALA A 117 22.04 -10.25 15.59
CA ALA A 117 21.12 -10.26 14.45
C ALA A 117 20.12 -9.08 14.47
N ILE A 118 19.63 -8.69 15.65
CA ILE A 118 18.75 -7.53 15.83
C ILE A 118 19.45 -6.25 15.40
N ALA A 119 20.64 -5.99 15.94
CA ALA A 119 21.41 -4.78 15.62
C ALA A 119 21.76 -4.69 14.12
N ALA A 120 22.15 -5.82 13.53
CA ALA A 120 22.42 -5.89 12.09
C ALA A 120 21.16 -5.57 11.27
N TYR A 121 20.01 -6.17 11.63
CA TYR A 121 18.74 -5.91 10.96
C TYR A 121 18.28 -4.44 11.10
N GLU A 122 18.42 -3.85 12.28
CA GLU A 122 18.06 -2.44 12.52
C GLU A 122 18.93 -1.49 11.69
N ALA A 123 20.23 -1.78 11.55
CA ALA A 123 21.12 -1.03 10.68
C ALA A 123 20.69 -1.14 9.21
N ASP A 124 20.38 -2.34 8.73
CA ASP A 124 19.91 -2.60 7.36
C ASP A 124 18.56 -1.93 7.13
N ALA A 125 17.63 -2.00 8.08
CA ALA A 125 16.32 -1.35 8.01
C ALA A 125 16.46 0.18 7.91
N ALA A 126 17.37 0.77 8.71
CA ALA A 126 17.64 2.20 8.64
C ALA A 126 18.26 2.62 7.30
N MET A 127 19.14 1.82 6.72
CA MET A 127 19.71 2.07 5.38
C MET A 127 18.65 1.92 4.29
N ALA A 128 17.85 0.86 4.31
CA ALA A 128 16.76 0.62 3.37
C ALA A 128 15.74 1.77 3.42
N MET A 129 15.35 2.22 4.61
CA MET A 129 14.43 3.34 4.79
C MET A 129 14.96 4.65 4.19
N ARG A 130 16.24 4.98 4.44
CA ARG A 130 16.86 6.19 3.86
C ARG A 130 16.93 6.11 2.34
N ARG A 131 17.23 4.93 1.80
CA ARG A 131 17.27 4.70 0.35
C ARG A 131 15.87 4.83 -0.25
N ALA A 132 14.89 4.14 0.31
CA ALA A 132 13.49 4.19 -0.14
C ALA A 132 12.93 5.63 -0.09
N ALA A 133 13.28 6.40 0.96
CA ALA A 133 12.87 7.80 1.05
C ALA A 133 13.42 8.64 -0.11
N ARG A 134 14.71 8.51 -0.43
CA ARG A 134 15.32 9.23 -1.58
C ARG A 134 14.69 8.83 -2.89
N GLU A 135 14.51 7.52 -3.13
CA GLU A 135 13.89 6.98 -4.35
C GLU A 135 12.45 7.48 -4.50
N THR A 136 11.65 7.43 -3.41
CA THR A 136 10.26 7.91 -3.39
C THR A 136 10.16 9.40 -3.68
N VAL A 137 11.00 10.22 -3.05
CA VAL A 137 11.02 11.67 -3.30
C VAL A 137 11.38 11.96 -4.76
N ALA A 138 12.36 11.26 -5.31
CA ALA A 138 12.74 11.41 -6.72
C ALA A 138 11.60 11.01 -7.68
N LEU A 139 10.88 9.91 -7.39
CA LEU A 139 9.71 9.49 -8.15
C LEU A 139 8.60 10.54 -8.11
N LEU A 140 8.26 11.06 -6.94
CA LEU A 140 7.22 12.07 -6.79
C LEU A 140 7.61 13.38 -7.51
N ARG A 141 8.83 13.87 -7.36
CA ARG A 141 9.32 15.03 -8.10
C ARG A 141 9.38 14.81 -9.62
N GLY A 142 9.58 13.56 -10.04
CA GLY A 142 9.48 13.14 -11.44
C GLY A 142 8.06 13.00 -11.98
N GLY A 143 7.02 13.32 -11.20
CA GLY A 143 5.63 13.26 -11.64
C GLY A 143 5.01 11.85 -11.65
N HIS A 144 5.59 10.90 -10.92
CA HIS A 144 5.11 9.51 -10.88
C HIS A 144 4.02 9.28 -9.83
N ALA A 145 3.24 8.21 -10.02
CA ALA A 145 2.23 7.74 -9.09
C ALA A 145 2.83 6.70 -8.13
N LEU A 146 2.58 6.86 -6.83
CA LEU A 146 3.04 5.96 -5.78
C LEU A 146 1.85 5.36 -5.04
N LEU A 147 1.84 4.05 -4.85
CA LEU A 147 0.93 3.35 -3.95
C LEU A 147 1.66 3.03 -2.64
N VAL A 148 1.01 3.37 -1.54
CA VAL A 148 1.45 3.01 -0.20
C VAL A 148 0.31 2.37 0.59
N PHE A 149 0.67 1.44 1.46
CA PHE A 149 -0.21 0.86 2.47
C PHE A 149 0.30 1.32 3.83
N PRO A 150 -0.23 2.44 4.39
CA PRO A 150 0.34 3.06 5.59
C PRO A 150 0.27 2.21 6.84
N GLU A 151 -0.60 1.20 6.86
CA GLU A 151 -0.71 0.21 7.94
C GLU A 151 0.53 -0.71 8.05
N GLY A 152 1.22 -0.92 6.93
CA GLY A 152 2.40 -1.77 6.86
C GLY A 152 2.14 -3.28 6.82
N TYR A 153 0.97 -3.75 7.28
CA TYR A 153 0.59 -5.16 7.30
C TYR A 153 -0.82 -5.35 6.75
N PRO A 154 -1.04 -6.33 5.87
CA PRO A 154 -2.39 -6.69 5.43
C PRO A 154 -3.15 -7.47 6.52
N THR A 155 -4.47 -7.54 6.39
CA THR A 155 -5.30 -8.41 7.24
C THR A 155 -5.09 -9.88 6.88
N ILE A 156 -5.03 -10.19 5.58
CA ILE A 156 -4.76 -11.53 5.07
C ILE A 156 -3.35 -11.58 4.49
N ASP A 157 -2.45 -12.32 5.17
CA ASP A 157 -1.06 -12.52 4.79
C ASP A 157 -0.68 -13.99 5.00
N PRO A 158 -0.04 -14.67 4.01
CA PRO A 158 0.36 -16.06 4.14
C PRO A 158 1.54 -16.26 5.10
N THR A 159 2.24 -15.18 5.48
CA THR A 159 3.44 -15.27 6.32
C THR A 159 3.19 -14.78 7.74
N PHE A 160 2.69 -13.57 7.88
CA PHE A 160 2.44 -12.94 9.18
C PHE A 160 1.62 -11.66 9.06
N THR A 161 0.65 -11.50 9.96
CA THR A 161 -0.01 -10.22 10.25
C THR A 161 -0.22 -10.06 11.75
N PRO A 162 -0.06 -8.87 12.31
CA PRO A 162 -0.43 -8.59 13.70
C PRO A 162 -1.94 -8.34 13.87
N LYS A 163 -2.71 -8.20 12.78
CA LYS A 163 -4.16 -8.01 12.83
C LYS A 163 -4.86 -9.30 13.25
N THR A 164 -5.84 -9.15 14.12
CA THR A 164 -6.59 -10.26 14.71
C THR A 164 -8.04 -10.34 14.22
N ARG A 165 -8.55 -9.27 13.60
CA ARG A 165 -9.92 -9.16 13.09
C ARG A 165 -9.94 -8.56 11.70
N ASP A 166 -10.96 -8.89 10.93
CA ASP A 166 -11.13 -8.44 9.54
C ASP A 166 -11.41 -6.93 9.42
N ASP A 167 -12.03 -6.34 10.44
CA ASP A 167 -12.33 -4.90 10.53
C ASP A 167 -11.21 -4.09 11.16
N GLU A 168 -10.15 -4.74 11.63
CA GLU A 168 -9.04 -4.07 12.28
C GLU A 168 -8.21 -3.26 11.27
N THR A 169 -7.87 -2.04 11.67
CA THR A 169 -6.90 -1.18 10.99
C THR A 169 -5.76 -0.86 11.94
N LEU A 170 -4.53 -1.05 11.49
CA LEU A 170 -3.37 -0.63 12.27
C LEU A 170 -3.17 0.89 12.18
N PRO A 171 -2.54 1.50 13.18
CA PRO A 171 -2.17 2.90 13.10
C PRO A 171 -1.33 3.19 11.85
N PHE A 172 -1.70 4.24 11.13
CA PHE A 172 -0.95 4.63 9.94
C PHE A 172 0.45 5.11 10.31
N GLN A 173 1.44 4.58 9.63
CA GLN A 173 2.82 4.97 9.82
C GLN A 173 3.06 6.39 9.30
N PRO A 174 3.77 7.25 10.05
CA PRO A 174 3.98 8.65 9.69
C PRO A 174 4.89 8.83 8.46
N GLY A 175 5.44 7.75 7.95
CA GLY A 175 6.35 7.74 6.80
C GLY A 175 5.74 8.39 5.55
N VAL A 176 4.47 8.12 5.26
CA VAL A 176 3.79 8.67 4.08
C VAL A 176 3.75 10.21 4.12
N ILE A 177 3.38 10.79 5.26
CA ILE A 177 3.32 12.26 5.43
C ILE A 177 4.71 12.88 5.28
N ARG A 178 5.74 12.22 5.85
CA ARG A 178 7.13 12.68 5.71
C ARG A 178 7.61 12.66 4.27
N LEU A 179 7.30 11.62 3.51
CA LEU A 179 7.69 11.48 2.11
C LEU A 179 7.05 12.57 1.25
N VAL A 180 5.75 12.83 1.45
CA VAL A 180 5.04 13.91 0.77
C VAL A 180 5.64 15.27 1.12
N ALA A 181 5.85 15.56 2.39
CA ALA A 181 6.45 16.82 2.84
C ALA A 181 7.86 17.03 2.27
N LEU A 182 8.68 15.96 2.23
CA LEU A 182 10.02 16.02 1.62
C LEU A 182 9.97 16.24 0.09
N ALA A 183 8.99 15.64 -0.60
CA ALA A 183 8.82 15.86 -2.03
C ALA A 183 8.42 17.32 -2.34
N GLN A 184 7.58 17.91 -1.50
CA GLN A 184 7.08 19.29 -1.64
C GLN A 184 8.04 20.36 -1.10
N ALA A 185 9.15 19.97 -0.46
CA ALA A 185 10.10 20.90 0.16
C ALA A 185 10.85 21.78 -0.86
N ASP A 186 10.80 21.46 -2.16
CA ASP A 186 11.31 22.32 -3.24
C ASP A 186 10.43 23.56 -3.51
N GLY A 187 9.22 23.62 -2.94
CA GLY A 187 8.26 24.69 -3.14
C GLY A 187 7.49 24.63 -4.47
N GLU A 188 7.90 23.80 -5.41
CA GLU A 188 7.31 23.68 -6.76
C GLU A 188 6.41 22.44 -6.88
N THR A 189 6.86 21.32 -6.33
CA THR A 189 6.13 20.04 -6.38
C THR A 189 4.89 20.08 -5.49
N ARG A 190 3.74 19.69 -6.05
CA ARG A 190 2.48 19.49 -5.30
C ARG A 190 2.09 18.02 -5.42
N VAL A 191 1.95 17.36 -4.28
CA VAL A 191 1.66 15.92 -4.23
C VAL A 191 0.30 15.71 -3.56
N PRO A 192 -0.79 15.55 -4.32
CA PRO A 192 -2.07 15.15 -3.76
C PRO A 192 -1.96 13.73 -3.19
N VAL A 193 -2.60 13.51 -2.04
CA VAL A 193 -2.71 12.18 -1.43
C VAL A 193 -4.15 11.71 -1.57
N VAL A 194 -4.37 10.70 -2.39
CA VAL A 194 -5.69 10.11 -2.65
C VAL A 194 -5.90 8.96 -1.67
N PRO A 195 -6.86 9.06 -0.74
CA PRO A 195 -7.23 7.95 0.12
C PRO A 195 -7.96 6.88 -0.69
N ALA A 196 -7.66 5.61 -0.46
CA ALA A 196 -8.34 4.49 -1.08
C ALA A 196 -8.82 3.48 -0.03
N GLY A 197 -10.12 3.22 -0.02
CA GLY A 197 -10.74 2.19 0.81
C GLY A 197 -10.93 0.91 0.05
N LEU A 198 -10.73 -0.21 0.74
CA LEU A 198 -11.01 -1.55 0.24
C LEU A 198 -11.92 -2.28 1.25
N ALA A 199 -13.12 -2.63 0.82
CA ALA A 199 -14.03 -3.47 1.56
C ALA A 199 -14.10 -4.84 0.91
N TYR A 200 -14.03 -5.88 1.74
CA TYR A 200 -14.00 -7.27 1.31
C TYR A 200 -15.17 -8.04 1.90
N GLU A 201 -15.81 -8.84 1.07
CA GLU A 201 -16.81 -9.83 1.46
C GLU A 201 -16.39 -11.17 0.86
N ARG A 202 -16.34 -12.23 1.68
CA ARG A 202 -16.06 -13.58 1.20
C ARG A 202 -17.33 -14.17 0.56
N ILE A 203 -17.25 -14.50 -0.72
CA ILE A 203 -18.38 -15.06 -1.50
C ILE A 203 -18.14 -16.51 -1.92
N GLY A 204 -17.02 -17.10 -1.52
CA GLY A 204 -16.65 -18.49 -1.76
C GLY A 204 -15.39 -18.86 -0.98
N GLU A 205 -14.89 -20.08 -1.14
CA GLU A 205 -13.72 -20.56 -0.41
C GLU A 205 -12.49 -19.66 -0.64
N ASP A 206 -12.19 -19.37 -1.92
CA ASP A 206 -11.09 -18.49 -2.32
C ASP A 206 -11.58 -17.33 -3.19
N ARG A 207 -12.83 -16.89 -3.00
CA ARG A 207 -13.43 -15.87 -3.83
C ARG A 207 -13.99 -14.71 -3.01
N TRP A 208 -13.75 -13.50 -3.49
CA TRP A 208 -14.04 -12.26 -2.80
C TRP A 208 -14.91 -11.32 -3.63
N ARG A 209 -15.81 -10.60 -2.99
CA ARG A 209 -16.34 -9.35 -3.52
C ARG A 209 -15.52 -8.21 -2.95
N ILE A 210 -14.95 -7.37 -3.83
CA ILE A 210 -14.08 -6.27 -3.46
C ILE A 210 -14.73 -4.97 -3.93
N ALA A 211 -14.99 -4.06 -2.99
CA ALA A 211 -15.36 -2.69 -3.31
C ALA A 211 -14.14 -1.79 -3.08
N LEU A 212 -13.59 -1.23 -4.16
CA LEU A 212 -12.50 -0.26 -4.17
C LEU A 212 -13.06 1.14 -4.35
N ARG A 213 -12.83 2.03 -3.38
CA ARG A 213 -13.31 3.41 -3.42
C ARG A 213 -12.14 4.37 -3.28
N PHE A 214 -12.01 5.32 -4.21
CA PHE A 214 -11.06 6.42 -4.12
C PHE A 214 -11.80 7.67 -3.65
N GLY A 215 -11.25 8.33 -2.62
CA GLY A 215 -11.78 9.59 -2.11
C GLY A 215 -11.10 10.79 -2.75
N GLU A 216 -11.66 11.97 -2.47
CA GLU A 216 -11.03 13.22 -2.86
C GLU A 216 -9.62 13.35 -2.27
N PRO A 217 -8.67 13.96 -3.01
CA PRO A 217 -7.33 14.16 -2.50
C PRO A 217 -7.30 14.96 -1.20
N VAL A 218 -6.55 14.45 -0.23
CA VAL A 218 -6.29 15.14 1.04
C VAL A 218 -5.02 15.96 0.89
N ALA A 219 -5.09 17.23 1.25
CA ALA A 219 -3.93 18.09 1.29
C ALA A 219 -3.09 17.78 2.54
N ILE A 220 -1.83 17.43 2.33
CA ILE A 220 -0.88 17.20 3.42
C ILE A 220 -0.10 18.48 3.66
N SER A 221 -0.29 19.08 4.82
CA SER A 221 0.40 20.31 5.20
C SER A 221 1.85 20.06 5.63
N GLY A 222 2.10 18.91 6.24
CA GLY A 222 3.36 18.55 6.87
C GLY A 222 3.69 19.36 8.14
N ARG A 223 2.85 20.34 8.50
CA ARG A 223 3.02 21.18 9.71
C ARG A 223 2.55 20.47 10.96
N ASP A 224 1.34 19.90 10.89
CA ASP A 224 0.80 19.02 11.94
C ASP A 224 0.63 17.62 11.38
N ARG A 225 1.68 16.82 11.56
CA ARG A 225 1.71 15.45 11.07
C ARG A 225 0.66 14.56 11.72
N SER A 226 0.33 14.81 12.96
CA SER A 226 -0.66 14.01 13.68
C SER A 226 -2.06 14.27 13.12
N ALA A 227 -2.41 15.53 12.87
CA ALA A 227 -3.66 15.90 12.23
C ALA A 227 -3.75 15.36 10.78
N ASP A 228 -2.66 15.49 9.99
CA ASP A 228 -2.59 14.96 8.62
C ASP A 228 -2.81 13.44 8.60
N ILE A 229 -2.18 12.67 9.52
CA ILE A 229 -2.36 11.21 9.65
C ILE A 229 -3.78 10.88 10.08
N ALA A 230 -4.33 11.57 11.08
CA ALA A 230 -5.68 11.32 11.59
C ALA A 230 -6.72 11.53 10.48
N ALA A 231 -6.62 12.64 9.74
CA ALA A 231 -7.52 12.94 8.63
C ALA A 231 -7.42 11.86 7.52
N LEU A 232 -6.21 11.46 7.12
CA LEU A 232 -6.02 10.42 6.12
C LEU A 232 -6.57 9.07 6.60
N THR A 233 -6.31 8.69 7.86
CA THR A 233 -6.81 7.45 8.46
C THR A 233 -8.33 7.41 8.46
N ALA A 234 -8.99 8.49 8.91
CA ALA A 234 -10.43 8.59 8.94
C ALA A 234 -11.03 8.40 7.54
N ARG A 235 -10.49 9.08 6.52
CA ARG A 235 -10.99 8.96 5.14
C ARG A 235 -10.81 7.55 4.56
N VAL A 236 -9.67 6.90 4.81
CA VAL A 236 -9.46 5.51 4.35
C VAL A 236 -10.40 4.54 5.07
N ARG A 237 -10.66 4.73 6.36
CA ARG A 237 -11.63 3.92 7.13
C ARG A 237 -13.04 4.08 6.58
N ASP A 238 -13.51 5.32 6.37
CA ASP A 238 -14.85 5.61 5.80
C ASP A 238 -15.03 4.93 4.45
N LEU A 239 -14.08 5.11 3.54
CA LEU A 239 -14.10 4.50 2.20
C LEU A 239 -14.06 2.97 2.26
N SER A 240 -13.52 2.40 3.34
CA SER A 240 -13.47 0.95 3.58
C SER A 240 -14.74 0.40 4.25
N GLY A 241 -15.72 1.25 4.56
CA GLY A 241 -16.91 0.86 5.31
C GLY A 241 -16.64 0.62 6.81
N LEU A 242 -15.56 1.23 7.34
CA LEU A 242 -15.13 1.12 8.75
C LEU A 242 -15.28 2.46 9.49
N GLY A 243 -16.25 3.30 9.10
CA GLY A 243 -16.56 4.57 9.77
C GLY A 243 -17.02 4.36 11.21
N ALA A 244 -17.13 5.46 11.98
CA ALA A 244 -17.47 5.42 13.41
C ALA A 244 -18.82 4.75 13.73
N ASP A 245 -19.75 4.73 12.77
CA ASP A 245 -21.09 4.14 12.94
C ASP A 245 -21.12 2.61 12.79
N ALA A 246 -20.02 1.96 12.40
CA ALA A 246 -19.95 0.49 12.33
C ALA A 246 -19.84 -0.19 13.72
N GLY A 247 -19.79 0.59 14.80
CA GLY A 247 -19.63 0.11 16.18
C GLY A 247 -20.94 -0.19 16.94
N GLU A 248 -22.10 0.28 16.48
CA GLU A 248 -23.38 0.09 17.20
C GLU A 248 -24.52 -0.54 16.40
N GLY A 249 -24.26 -1.06 15.21
CA GLY A 249 -25.26 -1.67 14.34
C GLY A 249 -25.05 -3.14 14.03
N GLY A 250 -24.48 -3.92 14.94
CA GLY A 250 -24.38 -5.37 14.84
C GLY A 250 -25.75 -6.05 15.02
N GLY A 251 -26.70 -5.77 14.15
CA GLY A 251 -27.93 -6.54 14.03
C GLY A 251 -27.58 -7.96 13.59
N ALA A 252 -27.53 -8.87 14.55
CA ALA A 252 -27.53 -10.29 14.32
C ALA A 252 -28.71 -10.65 13.40
N ILE A 253 -28.44 -10.99 12.15
CA ILE A 253 -29.40 -11.70 11.33
C ILE A 253 -29.46 -13.11 11.89
N SER A 254 -30.43 -13.31 12.78
CA SER A 254 -30.84 -14.61 13.28
C SER A 254 -31.39 -15.42 12.09
N LEU A 255 -30.63 -16.36 11.60
CA LEU A 255 -31.13 -17.44 10.77
C LEU A 255 -31.74 -18.51 11.68
N SER A 256 -32.97 -18.22 12.16
CA SER A 256 -33.87 -19.28 12.63
C SER A 256 -34.85 -19.56 11.48
N GLY A 257 -34.87 -20.80 11.00
CA GLY A 257 -35.96 -21.21 10.11
C GLY A 257 -35.66 -22.43 9.24
N ARG A 258 -35.78 -23.61 9.83
CA ARG A 258 -36.16 -24.90 9.25
C ARG A 258 -35.32 -25.50 8.12
#